data_3d73c9c10d0801ac436f28ba26eb3200
#
_entry.id   3d73c9c10d0801ac436f28ba26eb3200
#
_cell.length_a   1.000
_cell.length_b   1.000
_cell.length_c   1.000
_cell.angle_alpha   90.00
_cell.angle_beta   90.00
_cell.angle_gamma   90.00
#
_symmetry.space_group_name_H-M   'P 1'
#
loop_
_entity.id
_entity.type
_entity.pdbx_description
1 polymer ?
#
loop_
_entity_poly.entity_id
_entity_poly.type
_entity_poly.pdbx_seq_one_letter_code
_entity_poly.pdbx_strand_id
1 'polypeptide(L)'
;MIPGPSIQVCEGDRVVVDVENHMEGMETTIHWHGIWQRGTQYYDGVPFVTQCPIQQGNTFRYQWVANAGTHFWHSHTGLQKIDGINGPIIVRQPPSRDPNSHLYDYDLTTHTIFLNDWMHEDSAERFPGRLAVNTGQDPESLLINGKGQFRDPNTGFMTNTPLEVFTMTPGKRYRFRMINSFCTVCPAQLTIEGHGLTVIATDGEPVHPVNVNTIISFSGERYDFVISADQPVGAYWIQLRGLGECGIKRVQQLAILRYARGPYQPTTAAPSYDVGLPQGIVLNPLDAVCNTKRSDAICVSNLKNARKINEEVLQERPDIKIFLPFRFYFYQLEELFRPNTYNVFLVPPGGDHLISLVDEISYVGPPAPLLSQYDDVDPQQFCNGDNRPPNCGPNCMCTHKIDIPLNAIVEIVLIDEVQQDNLSHPFHLHGYAYHVVGMGRSPDTTIKKITLKHALELDRKGLLNRQFKGPPLKDTIAVPNNGYVILRFKADNPGVWMMHCHFLFHITIGMNLLIHVGTQSDLPPVPPNFPTCGHHLPPIKYH
;
A
#
# COMPACT_ATOMS: atom_id res chain seq x y z
N MET A 1 11.51 6.41 17.80
CA MET A 1 10.53 5.41 18.28
C MET A 1 9.85 4.81 17.05
N ILE A 2 9.78 3.51 16.97
CA ILE A 2 9.10 2.77 15.88
C ILE A 2 7.99 1.92 16.52
N PRO A 3 6.77 1.98 15.97
CA PRO A 3 6.29 2.97 15.02
C PRO A 3 6.33 4.39 15.60
N GLY A 4 6.18 5.40 14.73
CA GLY A 4 5.99 6.77 15.17
C GLY A 4 4.67 6.98 15.93
N PRO A 5 4.38 8.20 16.40
CA PRO A 5 3.23 8.46 17.27
C PRO A 5 1.90 8.16 16.59
N SER A 6 0.99 7.56 17.36
CA SER A 6 -0.37 7.29 16.93
C SER A 6 -1.22 8.57 16.98
N ILE A 7 -1.82 8.94 15.86
CA ILE A 7 -2.81 10.03 15.77
C ILE A 7 -4.20 9.42 16.00
N GLN A 8 -4.92 9.90 17.02
CA GLN A 8 -6.23 9.39 17.37
C GLN A 8 -7.24 10.52 17.50
N VAL A 9 -8.21 10.51 16.61
CA VAL A 9 -9.20 11.58 16.45
C VAL A 9 -10.59 11.00 16.15
N CYS A 10 -11.59 11.85 16.13
CA CYS A 10 -12.95 11.48 15.73
C CYS A 10 -13.22 11.87 14.27
N GLU A 11 -14.15 11.18 13.65
CA GLU A 11 -14.64 11.50 12.31
C GLU A 11 -15.16 12.94 12.26
N GLY A 12 -14.70 13.69 11.26
CA GLY A 12 -15.03 15.09 11.06
C GLY A 12 -14.11 16.08 11.79
N ASP A 13 -13.21 15.61 12.65
CA ASP A 13 -12.21 16.49 13.26
C ASP A 13 -11.30 17.11 12.20
N ARG A 14 -11.00 18.40 12.37
CA ARG A 14 -9.95 19.07 11.62
C ARG A 14 -8.61 18.83 12.30
N VAL A 15 -7.77 18.07 11.68
CA VAL A 15 -6.44 17.74 12.17
C VAL A 15 -5.42 18.72 11.61
N VAL A 16 -4.54 19.22 12.47
CA VAL A 16 -3.42 20.09 12.09
C VAL A 16 -2.15 19.47 12.65
N VAL A 17 -1.16 19.25 11.78
CA VAL A 17 0.13 18.66 12.15
C VAL A 17 1.26 19.51 11.59
N ASP A 18 2.11 20.04 12.46
CA ASP A 18 3.36 20.68 12.06
C ASP A 18 4.46 19.61 11.99
N VAL A 19 5.02 19.42 10.82
CA VAL A 19 6.15 18.52 10.60
C VAL A 19 7.41 19.34 10.46
N GLU A 20 8.30 19.22 11.44
CA GLU A 20 9.61 19.85 11.46
C GLU A 20 10.67 18.83 11.05
N ASN A 21 11.43 19.13 10.00
CA ASN A 21 12.45 18.21 9.49
C ASN A 21 13.82 18.49 10.11
N HIS A 22 14.29 17.56 10.95
CA HIS A 22 15.62 17.62 11.58
C HIS A 22 16.63 16.63 10.96
N MET A 23 16.24 15.91 9.89
CA MET A 23 17.15 14.96 9.23
C MET A 23 18.26 15.70 8.49
N GLU A 24 19.51 15.41 8.84
CA GLU A 24 20.67 16.05 8.24
C GLU A 24 20.82 15.69 6.75
N GLY A 25 20.87 16.73 5.90
CA GLY A 25 21.06 16.57 4.46
C GLY A 25 19.90 15.90 3.72
N MET A 26 18.76 15.70 4.36
CA MET A 26 17.60 15.02 3.77
C MET A 26 16.37 15.93 3.77
N GLU A 27 15.57 15.80 2.74
CA GLU A 27 14.22 16.34 2.64
C GLU A 27 13.18 15.28 3.00
N THR A 28 11.96 15.69 3.31
CA THR A 28 10.85 14.74 3.60
C THR A 28 9.50 15.30 3.20
N THR A 29 8.53 14.42 3.06
CA THR A 29 7.09 14.72 3.04
C THR A 29 6.35 13.65 3.81
N ILE A 30 5.16 13.96 4.31
CA ILE A 30 4.31 13.00 5.00
C ILE A 30 3.00 12.83 4.24
N HIS A 31 2.74 11.61 3.81
CA HIS A 31 1.45 11.20 3.26
C HIS A 31 0.54 10.63 4.35
N TRP A 32 -0.74 10.96 4.26
CA TRP A 32 -1.80 10.57 5.19
C TRP A 32 -2.64 9.46 4.57
N HIS A 33 -2.08 8.26 4.53
CA HIS A 33 -2.61 7.12 3.80
C HIS A 33 -4.01 6.72 4.29
N GLY A 34 -5.00 6.79 3.39
CA GLY A 34 -6.41 6.54 3.66
C GLY A 34 -7.22 7.80 3.95
N ILE A 35 -6.60 8.96 4.11
CA ILE A 35 -7.29 10.26 4.24
C ILE A 35 -7.61 10.80 2.84
N TRP A 36 -8.88 11.12 2.60
CA TRP A 36 -9.37 11.47 1.25
C TRP A 36 -8.96 12.87 0.78
N GLN A 37 -8.45 13.72 1.65
CA GLN A 37 -7.99 15.09 1.33
C GLN A 37 -9.03 15.92 0.58
N ARG A 38 -10.34 15.73 0.81
CA ARG A 38 -11.40 16.51 0.19
C ARG A 38 -11.36 17.95 0.69
N GLY A 39 -11.14 18.90 -0.23
CA GLY A 39 -10.95 20.31 0.10
C GLY A 39 -9.60 20.65 0.73
N THR A 40 -8.70 19.67 0.85
CA THR A 40 -7.36 19.77 1.44
C THR A 40 -6.28 19.09 0.60
N GLN A 41 -6.46 19.06 -0.71
CA GLN A 41 -5.62 18.36 -1.69
C GLN A 41 -4.14 18.73 -1.60
N TYR A 42 -3.83 19.99 -1.27
CA TYR A 42 -2.45 20.50 -1.11
C TYR A 42 -1.66 19.82 0.01
N TYR A 43 -2.33 19.08 0.89
CA TYR A 43 -1.74 18.45 2.07
C TYR A 43 -1.65 16.93 1.96
N ASP A 44 -1.78 16.37 0.75
CA ASP A 44 -1.67 14.92 0.51
C ASP A 44 -0.25 14.38 0.74
N GLY A 45 0.76 15.23 0.63
CA GLY A 45 2.13 14.90 1.03
C GLY A 45 2.97 14.20 -0.05
N VAL A 46 2.62 14.34 -1.32
CA VAL A 46 3.42 13.77 -2.42
C VAL A 46 4.39 14.84 -2.94
N PRO A 47 5.73 14.58 -2.89
CA PRO A 47 6.73 15.54 -3.32
C PRO A 47 6.56 15.86 -4.81
N PHE A 48 6.64 17.16 -5.14
CA PHE A 48 6.52 17.73 -6.50
C PHE A 48 5.17 17.46 -7.21
N VAL A 49 4.24 16.77 -6.56
CA VAL A 49 2.86 16.63 -7.06
C VAL A 49 1.94 17.57 -6.29
N THR A 50 1.91 17.46 -4.96
CA THR A 50 1.04 18.27 -4.11
C THR A 50 1.78 19.37 -3.35
N GLN A 51 3.05 19.20 -3.09
CA GLN A 51 3.88 20.14 -2.33
C GLN A 51 5.38 20.03 -2.68
N CYS A 52 6.13 21.04 -2.28
CA CYS A 52 7.59 20.96 -2.20
C CYS A 52 8.01 20.08 -1.02
N PRO A 53 9.10 19.30 -1.12
CA PRO A 53 9.66 18.61 0.02
C PRO A 53 10.08 19.57 1.14
N ILE A 54 9.94 19.13 2.38
CA ILE A 54 10.34 19.88 3.59
C ILE A 54 11.85 19.70 3.75
N GLN A 55 12.61 20.76 3.49
CA GLN A 55 14.05 20.75 3.64
C GLN A 55 14.44 20.70 5.13
N GLN A 56 15.67 20.23 5.41
CA GLN A 56 16.25 20.26 6.77
C GLN A 56 16.10 21.64 7.42
N GLY A 57 15.66 21.67 8.68
CA GLY A 57 15.43 22.86 9.48
C GLY A 57 14.12 23.61 9.16
N ASN A 58 13.33 23.14 8.20
CA ASN A 58 12.06 23.76 7.85
C ASN A 58 10.87 22.98 8.46
N THR A 59 9.76 23.71 8.60
CA THR A 59 8.49 23.15 9.09
C THR A 59 7.42 23.31 8.02
N PHE A 60 6.61 22.27 7.82
CA PHE A 60 5.43 22.32 6.98
C PHE A 60 4.19 21.97 7.80
N ARG A 61 3.14 22.79 7.69
CA ARG A 61 1.87 22.58 8.36
C ARG A 61 0.91 21.83 7.45
N TYR A 62 0.59 20.59 7.80
CA TYR A 62 -0.47 19.80 7.21
C TYR A 62 -1.81 20.07 7.90
N GLN A 63 -2.91 20.03 7.15
CA GLN A 63 -4.25 20.08 7.71
C GLN A 63 -5.22 19.29 6.83
N TRP A 64 -6.08 18.51 7.48
CA TRP A 64 -7.04 17.67 6.80
C TRP A 64 -8.25 17.39 7.69
N VAL A 65 -9.36 16.94 7.08
CA VAL A 65 -10.57 16.52 7.81
C VAL A 65 -10.59 15.01 7.92
N ALA A 66 -10.77 14.49 9.12
CA ALA A 66 -10.68 13.08 9.43
C ALA A 66 -11.90 12.30 8.88
N ASN A 67 -11.70 11.37 7.95
CA ASN A 67 -12.67 10.35 7.58
C ASN A 67 -12.49 9.10 8.45
N ALA A 68 -13.61 8.49 8.88
CA ALA A 68 -13.58 7.35 9.79
C ALA A 68 -12.78 6.18 9.26
N GLY A 69 -12.08 5.46 10.13
CA GLY A 69 -11.39 4.22 9.75
C GLY A 69 -10.05 4.01 10.43
N THR A 70 -9.38 2.98 9.96
CA THR A 70 -8.00 2.62 10.31
C THR A 70 -7.09 3.01 9.17
N HIS A 71 -6.24 4.00 9.43
CA HIS A 71 -5.35 4.63 8.48
C HIS A 71 -3.93 4.69 9.06
N PHE A 72 -2.98 5.26 8.31
CA PHE A 72 -1.63 5.48 8.82
C PHE A 72 -0.95 6.64 8.08
N TRP A 73 0.06 7.20 8.68
CA TRP A 73 0.90 8.21 8.06
C TRP A 73 2.29 7.65 7.78
N HIS A 74 2.92 8.09 6.72
CA HIS A 74 4.29 7.70 6.41
C HIS A 74 4.99 8.72 5.52
N SER A 75 6.33 8.70 5.54
CA SER A 75 7.10 9.47 4.57
C SER A 75 6.78 9.01 3.14
N HIS A 76 6.68 9.97 2.24
CA HIS A 76 6.49 9.75 0.80
C HIS A 76 7.72 10.21 -0.01
N THR A 77 8.87 10.34 0.65
CA THR A 77 10.13 10.77 0.04
C THR A 77 11.15 9.64 0.08
N GLY A 78 11.66 9.24 -1.07
CA GLY A 78 12.70 8.21 -1.20
C GLY A 78 12.34 6.90 -0.49
N LEU A 79 13.28 6.39 0.31
CA LEU A 79 13.15 5.12 1.02
C LEU A 79 12.82 5.28 2.52
N GLN A 80 12.56 6.49 2.99
CA GLN A 80 12.40 6.82 4.42
C GLN A 80 11.30 6.02 5.15
N LYS A 81 10.25 5.60 4.43
CA LYS A 81 9.18 4.80 5.02
C LYS A 81 9.69 3.46 5.55
N ILE A 82 10.59 2.78 4.80
CA ILE A 82 11.14 1.49 5.22
C ILE A 82 12.10 1.64 6.41
N ASP A 83 12.74 2.81 6.53
CA ASP A 83 13.61 3.14 7.67
C ASP A 83 12.80 3.59 8.90
N GLY A 84 11.47 3.46 8.87
CA GLY A 84 10.60 3.58 10.03
C GLY A 84 9.86 4.91 10.17
N ILE A 85 9.88 5.81 9.18
CA ILE A 85 9.09 7.05 9.21
C ILE A 85 7.63 6.74 8.85
N ASN A 86 6.91 6.17 9.81
CA ASN A 86 5.51 5.79 9.69
C ASN A 86 4.85 5.61 11.06
N GLY A 87 3.51 5.71 11.11
CA GLY A 87 2.76 5.51 12.34
C GLY A 87 1.25 5.45 12.11
N PRO A 88 0.46 4.93 13.07
CA PRO A 88 -0.97 4.72 12.91
C PRO A 88 -1.78 6.01 12.99
N ILE A 89 -2.89 6.06 12.23
CA ILE A 89 -3.98 7.04 12.35
C ILE A 89 -5.26 6.27 12.61
N ILE A 90 -5.89 6.51 13.75
CA ILE A 90 -7.16 5.89 14.11
C ILE A 90 -8.24 6.96 14.21
N VAL A 91 -9.18 6.90 13.29
CA VAL A 91 -10.32 7.82 13.28
C VAL A 91 -11.57 7.07 13.70
N ARG A 92 -12.07 7.40 14.89
CA ARG A 92 -13.27 6.77 15.45
C ARG A 92 -14.53 7.49 15.02
N GLN A 93 -15.60 6.72 14.84
CA GLN A 93 -16.93 7.23 14.58
C GLN A 93 -17.87 6.85 15.74
N PRO A 94 -18.98 7.58 15.93
CA PRO A 94 -19.99 7.20 16.93
C PRO A 94 -20.57 5.81 16.63
N PRO A 95 -20.94 5.02 17.66
CA PRO A 95 -21.55 3.70 17.45
C PRO A 95 -22.78 3.71 16.54
N SER A 96 -23.52 4.81 16.49
CA SER A 96 -24.69 4.98 15.62
C SER A 96 -24.33 5.05 14.12
N ARG A 97 -23.07 5.34 13.77
CA ARG A 97 -22.56 5.39 12.40
C ARG A 97 -21.69 4.18 12.03
N ASP A 98 -21.26 3.39 13.01
CA ASP A 98 -20.54 2.15 12.75
C ASP A 98 -21.53 0.97 12.65
N PRO A 99 -21.75 0.40 11.44
CA PRO A 99 -22.68 -0.69 11.24
C PRO A 99 -22.31 -1.95 12.04
N ASN A 100 -21.04 -2.09 12.43
CA ASN A 100 -20.49 -3.24 13.13
C ASN A 100 -20.28 -2.99 14.65
N SER A 101 -20.69 -1.84 15.19
CA SER A 101 -20.48 -1.46 16.60
C SER A 101 -21.05 -2.47 17.60
N HIS A 102 -22.10 -3.22 17.24
CA HIS A 102 -22.73 -4.25 18.07
C HIS A 102 -21.90 -5.54 18.21
N LEU A 103 -20.82 -5.70 17.41
CA LEU A 103 -19.99 -6.92 17.39
C LEU A 103 -18.86 -6.87 18.41
N TYR A 104 -18.50 -5.72 18.95
CA TYR A 104 -17.41 -5.58 19.91
C TYR A 104 -17.81 -4.75 21.12
N ASP A 105 -17.16 -5.01 22.25
CA ASP A 105 -17.36 -4.28 23.51
C ASP A 105 -16.31 -3.17 23.68
N TYR A 106 -15.13 -3.34 23.06
CA TYR A 106 -14.00 -2.42 23.19
C TYR A 106 -13.32 -2.14 21.85
N ASP A 107 -12.99 -0.86 21.61
CA ASP A 107 -12.14 -0.35 20.53
C ASP A 107 -11.04 0.51 21.16
N LEU A 108 -9.94 -0.14 21.55
CA LEU A 108 -8.88 0.48 22.34
C LEU A 108 -7.63 0.72 21.49
N THR A 109 -6.91 1.79 21.79
CA THR A 109 -5.60 2.10 21.19
C THR A 109 -4.60 0.96 21.34
N THR A 110 -4.62 0.28 22.50
CA THR A 110 -3.75 -0.84 22.82
C THR A 110 -4.01 -2.10 21.99
N HIS A 111 -5.06 -2.11 21.18
CA HIS A 111 -5.40 -3.22 20.29
C HIS A 111 -5.16 -2.85 18.80
N THR A 112 -4.28 -1.87 18.56
CA THR A 112 -3.74 -1.61 17.22
C THR A 112 -2.55 -2.53 16.97
N ILE A 113 -2.56 -3.24 15.85
CA ILE A 113 -1.48 -4.09 15.35
C ILE A 113 -0.82 -3.33 14.19
N PHE A 114 0.33 -2.75 14.42
CA PHE A 114 1.09 -2.04 13.41
C PHE A 114 2.27 -2.91 12.98
N LEU A 115 2.28 -3.29 11.71
CA LEU A 115 3.27 -4.22 11.14
C LEU A 115 4.32 -3.44 10.36
N ASN A 116 5.60 -3.68 10.67
CA ASN A 116 6.73 -3.22 9.89
C ASN A 116 7.59 -4.41 9.44
N ASP A 117 8.07 -4.36 8.23
CA ASP A 117 9.26 -5.08 7.80
C ASP A 117 10.50 -4.24 8.18
N TRP A 118 11.59 -4.91 8.56
CA TRP A 118 12.74 -4.22 9.12
C TRP A 118 14.04 -4.77 8.55
N MET A 119 14.77 -3.91 7.86
CA MET A 119 16.12 -4.19 7.38
C MET A 119 17.14 -3.89 8.48
N HIS A 120 18.23 -4.66 8.53
CA HIS A 120 19.32 -4.44 9.47
C HIS A 120 20.43 -3.55 8.90
N GLU A 121 20.22 -3.07 7.68
CA GLU A 121 21.06 -2.11 6.98
C GLU A 121 20.22 -0.93 6.54
N ASP A 122 20.84 0.18 6.21
CA ASP A 122 20.18 1.33 5.59
C ASP A 122 19.51 0.89 4.27
N SER A 123 18.26 1.25 4.10
CA SER A 123 17.48 0.86 2.92
C SER A 123 18.10 1.36 1.61
N ALA A 124 18.76 2.52 1.64
CA ALA A 124 19.44 3.08 0.48
C ALA A 124 20.65 2.23 0.05
N GLU A 125 21.25 1.47 0.96
CA GLU A 125 22.34 0.53 0.61
C GLU A 125 21.79 -0.71 -0.13
N ARG A 126 20.53 -1.05 0.11
CA ARG A 126 19.84 -2.14 -0.57
C ARG A 126 19.15 -1.76 -1.86
N PHE A 127 19.20 -0.50 -2.22
CA PHE A 127 18.54 -0.03 -3.45
C PHE A 127 19.12 -0.72 -4.69
N PRO A 128 18.26 -1.16 -5.64
CA PRO A 128 18.71 -1.83 -6.86
C PRO A 128 19.77 -1.03 -7.61
N GLY A 129 20.88 -1.66 -7.95
CA GLY A 129 22.01 -1.07 -8.67
C GLY A 129 23.13 -0.54 -7.80
N ARG A 130 22.97 -0.41 -6.49
CA ARG A 130 24.02 0.08 -5.59
C ARG A 130 24.84 -1.03 -4.94
N LEU A 131 24.20 -2.11 -4.50
CA LEU A 131 24.83 -3.33 -4.03
C LEU A 131 24.29 -4.50 -4.82
N ALA A 132 24.70 -4.61 -6.05
CA ALA A 132 24.17 -5.54 -7.03
C ALA A 132 24.45 -7.03 -6.72
N VAL A 133 24.95 -7.37 -5.56
CA VAL A 133 25.39 -8.72 -5.29
C VAL A 133 24.80 -9.25 -4.01
N ASN A 134 23.76 -10.06 -4.13
CA ASN A 134 23.30 -11.05 -3.15
C ASN A 134 22.43 -10.60 -1.95
N THR A 135 22.03 -9.36 -1.81
CA THR A 135 21.03 -8.99 -0.80
C THR A 135 19.71 -8.66 -1.48
N GLY A 136 18.75 -9.58 -1.42
CA GLY A 136 17.40 -9.36 -1.93
C GLY A 136 16.69 -8.18 -1.26
N GLN A 137 15.50 -7.83 -1.75
CA GLN A 137 14.66 -6.77 -1.19
C GLN A 137 13.90 -7.23 0.08
N ASP A 138 14.09 -8.46 0.53
CA ASP A 138 13.43 -9.05 1.68
C ASP A 138 14.11 -8.64 2.99
N PRO A 139 13.35 -8.30 4.04
CA PRO A 139 13.85 -7.84 5.32
C PRO A 139 14.48 -8.99 6.13
N GLU A 140 15.31 -8.65 7.11
CA GLU A 140 15.82 -9.60 8.10
C GLU A 140 14.83 -9.87 9.23
N SER A 141 13.98 -8.90 9.54
CA SER A 141 13.03 -8.98 10.66
C SER A 141 11.66 -8.44 10.28
N LEU A 142 10.64 -8.90 11.01
CA LEU A 142 9.32 -8.28 11.08
C LEU A 142 9.12 -7.74 12.49
N LEU A 143 8.38 -6.64 12.60
CA LEU A 143 8.05 -6.01 13.87
C LEU A 143 6.53 -5.91 14.03
N ILE A 144 6.05 -6.13 15.25
CA ILE A 144 4.68 -5.85 15.68
C ILE A 144 4.75 -4.73 16.71
N ASN A 145 4.19 -3.55 16.40
CA ASN A 145 4.27 -2.35 17.22
C ASN A 145 5.72 -1.98 17.61
N GLY A 146 6.66 -2.13 16.67
CA GLY A 146 8.07 -1.84 16.87
C GLY A 146 8.84 -2.86 17.73
N LYS A 147 8.19 -3.96 18.10
CA LYS A 147 8.79 -5.03 18.89
C LYS A 147 9.00 -6.28 18.06
N GLY A 148 10.13 -6.95 18.29
CA GLY A 148 10.46 -8.18 17.59
C GLY A 148 11.71 -8.84 18.15
N GLN A 149 11.87 -10.12 17.85
CA GLN A 149 13.06 -10.91 18.14
C GLN A 149 13.68 -11.38 16.85
N PHE A 150 14.98 -11.24 16.74
CA PHE A 150 15.77 -11.70 15.60
C PHE A 150 16.66 -12.86 16.01
N ARG A 151 16.68 -13.90 15.19
CA ARG A 151 17.63 -14.99 15.30
C ARG A 151 18.63 -14.90 14.15
N ASP A 152 19.88 -14.64 14.48
CA ASP A 152 20.95 -14.65 13.49
C ASP A 152 21.11 -16.07 12.90
N PRO A 153 20.93 -16.24 11.58
CA PRO A 153 21.01 -17.55 10.95
C PRO A 153 22.43 -18.16 10.97
N ASN A 154 23.48 -17.34 11.10
CA ASN A 154 24.87 -17.78 11.06
C ASN A 154 25.36 -18.21 12.45
N THR A 155 25.01 -17.48 13.48
CA THR A 155 25.49 -17.72 14.86
C THR A 155 24.47 -18.43 15.74
N GLY A 156 23.19 -18.43 15.35
CA GLY A 156 22.08 -18.90 16.17
C GLY A 156 21.72 -17.97 17.34
N PHE A 157 22.45 -16.85 17.50
CA PHE A 157 22.16 -15.86 18.53
C PHE A 157 20.74 -15.32 18.36
N MET A 158 20.00 -15.19 19.46
CA MET A 158 18.68 -14.57 19.49
C MET A 158 18.71 -13.31 20.32
N THR A 159 18.15 -12.22 19.79
CA THR A 159 18.02 -10.97 20.55
C THR A 159 17.10 -11.20 21.77
N ASN A 160 17.47 -10.62 22.90
CA ASN A 160 16.64 -10.64 24.11
C ASN A 160 15.75 -9.38 24.18
N THR A 161 14.89 -9.23 23.18
CA THR A 161 13.93 -8.11 23.07
C THR A 161 12.52 -8.58 23.43
N PRO A 162 11.68 -7.74 24.04
CA PRO A 162 10.33 -8.13 24.43
C PRO A 162 9.43 -8.33 23.22
N LEU A 163 8.55 -9.33 23.28
CA LEU A 163 7.44 -9.48 22.37
C LEU A 163 6.32 -8.47 22.68
N GLU A 164 5.49 -8.13 21.69
CA GLU A 164 4.26 -7.39 21.92
C GLU A 164 3.23 -8.26 22.65
N VAL A 165 2.48 -7.67 23.57
CA VAL A 165 1.46 -8.35 24.37
C VAL A 165 0.14 -7.59 24.32
N PHE A 166 -0.88 -8.22 23.77
CA PHE A 166 -2.26 -7.69 23.77
C PHE A 166 -3.03 -8.34 24.92
N THR A 167 -3.67 -7.54 25.78
CA THR A 167 -4.39 -8.07 26.94
C THR A 167 -5.89 -7.90 26.76
N MET A 168 -6.63 -9.00 26.94
CA MET A 168 -8.10 -9.04 26.86
C MET A 168 -8.71 -9.50 28.17
N THR A 169 -9.89 -8.98 28.51
CA THR A 169 -10.71 -9.48 29.62
C THR A 169 -11.52 -10.69 29.16
N PRO A 170 -11.52 -11.81 29.89
CA PRO A 170 -12.33 -12.97 29.56
C PRO A 170 -13.81 -12.63 29.34
N GLY A 171 -14.44 -13.22 28.32
CA GLY A 171 -15.84 -13.02 27.97
C GLY A 171 -16.14 -11.69 27.27
N LYS A 172 -15.14 -10.90 26.90
CA LYS A 172 -15.29 -9.63 26.19
C LYS A 172 -14.82 -9.74 24.74
N ARG A 173 -15.34 -8.86 23.88
CA ARG A 173 -15.05 -8.78 22.45
C ARG A 173 -14.29 -7.51 22.16
N TYR A 174 -13.18 -7.62 21.43
CA TYR A 174 -12.29 -6.50 21.16
C TYR A 174 -12.12 -6.30 19.66
N ARG A 175 -12.27 -5.05 19.21
CA ARG A 175 -11.87 -4.66 17.85
C ARG A 175 -10.36 -4.49 17.83
N PHE A 176 -9.71 -5.26 16.97
CA PHE A 176 -8.30 -5.10 16.61
C PHE A 176 -8.21 -4.35 15.29
N ARG A 177 -7.26 -3.44 15.21
CA ARG A 177 -7.01 -2.60 14.04
C ARG A 177 -5.62 -2.93 13.50
N MET A 178 -5.55 -3.71 12.43
CA MET A 178 -4.29 -4.13 11.81
C MET A 178 -3.94 -3.20 10.66
N ILE A 179 -2.73 -2.69 10.68
CA ILE A 179 -2.14 -1.83 9.65
C ILE A 179 -0.89 -2.53 9.13
N ASN A 180 -0.85 -2.84 7.84
CA ASN A 180 0.34 -3.38 7.21
C ASN A 180 1.15 -2.24 6.58
N SER A 181 2.16 -1.76 7.31
CA SER A 181 3.10 -0.74 6.85
C SER A 181 4.35 -1.33 6.20
N PHE A 182 4.33 -2.56 5.73
CA PHE A 182 5.45 -3.14 5.01
C PHE A 182 5.81 -2.32 3.77
N CYS A 183 7.04 -2.46 3.33
CA CYS A 183 7.61 -1.75 2.20
C CYS A 183 8.16 -2.69 1.15
N THR A 184 8.45 -3.93 1.55
CA THR A 184 9.10 -4.96 0.73
C THR A 184 8.09 -5.92 0.10
N VAL A 185 8.58 -6.81 -0.74
CA VAL A 185 7.80 -7.77 -1.54
C VAL A 185 7.22 -8.95 -0.73
N CYS A 186 6.97 -8.74 0.55
CA CYS A 186 6.56 -9.76 1.51
C CYS A 186 5.10 -9.59 1.93
N PRO A 187 4.16 -10.40 1.44
CA PRO A 187 2.83 -10.46 2.06
C PRO A 187 2.91 -10.90 3.51
N ALA A 188 2.16 -10.23 4.38
CA ALA A 188 2.07 -10.53 5.80
C ALA A 188 0.93 -11.52 6.07
N GLN A 189 1.21 -12.65 6.70
CA GLN A 189 0.20 -13.60 7.15
C GLN A 189 0.07 -13.53 8.67
N LEU A 190 -1.10 -13.13 9.17
CA LEU A 190 -1.42 -13.07 10.59
C LEU A 190 -2.36 -14.23 10.97
N THR A 191 -1.99 -14.98 12.00
CA THR A 191 -2.80 -16.06 12.59
C THR A 191 -2.71 -15.98 14.12
N ILE A 192 -3.81 -16.25 14.82
CA ILE A 192 -3.85 -16.22 16.30
C ILE A 192 -4.26 -17.61 16.81
N GLU A 193 -3.47 -18.17 17.69
CA GLU A 193 -3.70 -19.50 18.26
C GLU A 193 -5.07 -19.59 18.94
N GLY A 194 -5.87 -20.57 18.51
CA GLY A 194 -7.17 -20.89 19.12
C GLY A 194 -8.28 -19.86 18.87
N HIS A 195 -8.04 -18.77 18.10
CA HIS A 195 -9.02 -17.71 17.90
C HIS A 195 -9.41 -17.54 16.44
N GLY A 196 -10.71 -17.39 16.21
CA GLY A 196 -11.25 -16.89 14.95
C GLY A 196 -11.20 -15.36 14.90
N LEU A 197 -11.08 -14.82 13.69
CA LEU A 197 -11.04 -13.40 13.41
C LEU A 197 -12.32 -13.02 12.66
N THR A 198 -13.19 -12.22 13.28
CA THR A 198 -14.38 -11.69 12.62
C THR A 198 -14.01 -10.38 11.95
N VAL A 199 -13.69 -10.42 10.66
CA VAL A 199 -13.30 -9.23 9.89
C VAL A 199 -14.51 -8.34 9.68
N ILE A 200 -14.39 -7.04 10.01
CA ILE A 200 -15.48 -6.06 10.00
C ILE A 200 -15.18 -4.82 9.17
N ALA A 201 -13.91 -4.59 8.80
CA ALA A 201 -13.54 -3.49 7.92
C ALA A 201 -12.25 -3.81 7.14
N THR A 202 -12.09 -3.16 5.99
CA THR A 202 -10.86 -3.17 5.19
C THR A 202 -10.58 -1.75 4.71
N ASP A 203 -9.31 -1.30 4.83
CA ASP A 203 -8.84 0.05 4.48
C ASP A 203 -9.71 1.18 5.09
N GLY A 204 -10.15 0.98 6.33
CA GLY A 204 -11.02 1.91 7.05
C GLY A 204 -12.51 1.78 6.74
N GLU A 205 -12.91 1.08 5.68
CA GLU A 205 -14.30 0.95 5.25
C GLU A 205 -14.96 -0.32 5.78
N PRO A 206 -16.19 -0.23 6.35
CA PRO A 206 -16.85 -1.37 6.95
C PRO A 206 -17.34 -2.38 5.91
N VAL A 207 -17.18 -3.65 6.24
CA VAL A 207 -17.72 -4.77 5.47
C VAL A 207 -18.71 -5.57 6.30
N HIS A 208 -19.64 -6.29 5.66
CA HIS A 208 -20.41 -7.30 6.35
C HIS A 208 -19.47 -8.32 7.00
N PRO A 209 -19.70 -8.70 8.27
CA PRO A 209 -18.79 -9.55 9.02
C PRO A 209 -18.50 -10.88 8.32
N VAL A 210 -17.23 -11.25 8.24
CA VAL A 210 -16.79 -12.56 7.77
C VAL A 210 -15.86 -13.20 8.79
N ASN A 211 -16.06 -14.50 9.07
CA ASN A 211 -15.22 -15.24 9.99
C ASN A 211 -14.11 -15.94 9.24
N VAL A 212 -12.87 -15.68 9.65
CA VAL A 212 -11.65 -16.29 9.11
C VAL A 212 -10.73 -16.70 10.26
N ASN A 213 -9.71 -17.49 9.96
CA ASN A 213 -8.69 -17.87 10.95
C ASN A 213 -7.36 -17.16 10.66
N THR A 214 -7.16 -16.77 9.41
CA THR A 214 -5.90 -16.18 8.94
C THR A 214 -6.20 -15.02 8.00
N ILE A 215 -5.44 -13.94 8.12
CA ILE A 215 -5.49 -12.81 7.21
C ILE A 215 -4.15 -12.72 6.48
N ILE A 216 -4.16 -12.66 5.16
CA ILE A 216 -3.02 -12.27 4.34
C ILE A 216 -3.22 -10.80 3.96
N SER A 217 -2.22 -9.99 4.23
CA SER A 217 -2.24 -8.54 3.99
C SER A 217 -0.99 -8.12 3.22
N PHE A 218 -1.16 -7.19 2.29
CA PHE A 218 -0.07 -6.60 1.53
C PHE A 218 0.24 -5.19 2.03
N SER A 219 1.38 -4.67 1.62
CA SER A 219 1.82 -3.32 1.94
C SER A 219 0.72 -2.29 1.68
N GLY A 220 0.38 -1.48 2.68
CA GLY A 220 -0.66 -0.45 2.63
C GLY A 220 -2.07 -0.93 2.97
N GLU A 221 -2.37 -2.22 2.97
CA GLU A 221 -3.69 -2.73 3.34
C GLU A 221 -3.92 -2.66 4.85
N ARG A 222 -5.16 -2.38 5.26
CA ARG A 222 -5.61 -2.41 6.65
C ARG A 222 -6.80 -3.34 6.79
N TYR A 223 -6.86 -4.05 7.92
CA TYR A 223 -8.00 -4.90 8.27
C TYR A 223 -8.37 -4.71 9.73
N ASP A 224 -9.66 -4.47 9.99
CA ASP A 224 -10.19 -4.48 11.35
C ASP A 224 -10.96 -5.77 11.56
N PHE A 225 -10.70 -6.40 12.69
CA PHE A 225 -11.38 -7.64 13.06
C PHE A 225 -11.69 -7.70 14.55
N VAL A 226 -12.69 -8.46 14.90
CA VAL A 226 -13.10 -8.71 16.29
C VAL A 226 -12.57 -10.05 16.75
N ILE A 227 -11.98 -10.06 17.95
CA ILE A 227 -11.64 -11.26 18.68
C ILE A 227 -12.53 -11.36 19.91
N SER A 228 -13.15 -12.52 20.11
CA SER A 228 -13.88 -12.86 21.32
C SER A 228 -12.95 -13.55 22.32
N ALA A 229 -12.90 -13.07 23.56
CA ALA A 229 -12.13 -13.69 24.63
C ALA A 229 -12.91 -14.85 25.25
N ASP A 230 -13.22 -15.87 24.47
CA ASP A 230 -14.06 -17.03 24.80
C ASP A 230 -13.27 -18.33 25.05
N GLN A 231 -11.95 -18.28 24.93
CA GLN A 231 -11.06 -19.39 25.22
C GLN A 231 -10.75 -19.48 26.74
N PRO A 232 -10.20 -20.59 27.24
CA PRO A 232 -9.73 -20.68 28.61
C PRO A 232 -8.78 -19.56 28.98
N VAL A 233 -8.81 -19.10 30.27
CA VAL A 233 -7.88 -18.06 30.73
C VAL A 233 -6.45 -18.52 30.56
N GLY A 234 -5.70 -17.84 29.66
CA GLY A 234 -4.37 -18.25 29.24
C GLY A 234 -3.63 -17.14 28.49
N ALA A 235 -2.55 -17.53 27.87
CA ALA A 235 -1.83 -16.74 26.88
C ALA A 235 -1.70 -17.58 25.60
N TYR A 236 -1.78 -16.92 24.45
CA TYR A 236 -1.88 -17.54 23.13
C TYR A 236 -0.89 -16.88 22.18
N TRP A 237 -0.35 -17.64 21.26
CA TRP A 237 0.56 -17.11 20.26
C TRP A 237 -0.19 -16.32 19.18
N ILE A 238 0.35 -15.17 18.82
CA ILE A 238 0.08 -14.47 17.57
C ILE A 238 1.30 -14.72 16.68
N GLN A 239 1.07 -15.26 15.49
CA GLN A 239 2.13 -15.51 14.53
C GLN A 239 1.96 -14.61 13.31
N LEU A 240 3.00 -13.85 12.98
CA LEU A 240 3.16 -13.08 11.77
C LEU A 240 4.23 -13.75 10.90
N ARG A 241 3.89 -14.23 9.72
CA ARG A 241 4.83 -14.80 8.75
C ARG A 241 4.94 -13.89 7.54
N GLY A 242 6.15 -13.63 7.07
CA GLY A 242 6.39 -13.04 5.76
C GLY A 242 6.30 -14.12 4.68
N LEU A 243 5.42 -13.94 3.71
CA LEU A 243 5.22 -14.86 2.60
C LEU A 243 5.95 -14.37 1.34
N GLY A 244 5.74 -15.01 0.19
CA GLY A 244 6.40 -14.65 -1.05
C GLY A 244 7.92 -14.80 -0.94
N GLU A 245 8.67 -13.78 -1.30
CA GLU A 245 10.13 -13.79 -1.23
C GLU A 245 10.65 -13.92 0.21
N CYS A 246 9.95 -13.38 1.20
CA CYS A 246 10.27 -13.56 2.61
C CYS A 246 10.24 -15.03 3.07
N GLY A 247 9.56 -15.89 2.34
CA GLY A 247 9.54 -17.33 2.60
C GLY A 247 10.92 -17.99 2.43
N ILE A 248 11.78 -17.43 1.59
CA ILE A 248 13.15 -17.93 1.36
C ILE A 248 13.96 -17.78 2.65
N LYS A 249 13.90 -16.62 3.30
CA LYS A 249 14.57 -16.34 4.58
C LYS A 249 13.78 -16.84 5.80
N ARG A 250 12.57 -17.35 5.61
CA ARG A 250 11.67 -17.82 6.69
C ARG A 250 11.43 -16.77 7.77
N VAL A 251 11.21 -15.52 7.34
CA VAL A 251 11.04 -14.38 8.24
C VAL A 251 9.69 -14.44 8.93
N GLN A 252 9.70 -14.45 10.26
CA GLN A 252 8.48 -14.42 11.08
C GLN A 252 8.69 -13.59 12.33
N GLN A 253 7.57 -13.17 12.94
CA GLN A 253 7.53 -12.54 14.25
C GLN A 253 6.39 -13.11 15.08
N LEU A 254 6.62 -13.23 16.38
CA LEU A 254 5.62 -13.65 17.35
C LEU A 254 5.18 -12.47 18.23
N ALA A 255 3.93 -12.52 18.68
CA ALA A 255 3.39 -11.70 19.74
C ALA A 255 2.49 -12.58 20.63
N ILE A 256 1.98 -12.00 21.71
CA ILE A 256 1.19 -12.74 22.71
C ILE A 256 -0.19 -12.07 22.84
N LEU A 257 -1.24 -12.88 22.69
CA LEU A 257 -2.59 -12.54 23.13
C LEU A 257 -2.79 -13.11 24.52
N ARG A 258 -2.92 -12.26 25.53
CA ARG A 258 -3.03 -12.66 26.94
C ARG A 258 -4.41 -12.36 27.48
N TYR A 259 -5.02 -13.31 28.15
CA TYR A 259 -6.21 -13.03 28.94
C TYR A 259 -5.83 -12.48 30.32
N ALA A 260 -6.55 -11.48 30.79
CA ALA A 260 -6.35 -10.92 32.12
C ALA A 260 -6.39 -12.04 33.17
N ARG A 261 -5.44 -12.01 34.11
CA ARG A 261 -5.19 -13.05 35.11
C ARG A 261 -4.58 -14.36 34.59
N GLY A 262 -4.36 -14.50 33.28
CA GLY A 262 -3.61 -15.62 32.70
C GLY A 262 -2.10 -15.47 32.87
N PRO A 263 -1.35 -16.51 32.52
CA PRO A 263 0.12 -16.48 32.53
C PRO A 263 0.66 -15.42 31.57
N TYR A 264 1.91 -15.01 31.79
CA TYR A 264 2.56 -14.03 30.91
C TYR A 264 3.05 -14.64 29.58
N GLN A 265 3.24 -15.95 29.55
CA GLN A 265 3.71 -16.68 28.38
C GLN A 265 2.72 -17.79 28.01
N PRO A 266 2.56 -18.10 26.72
CA PRO A 266 1.82 -19.28 26.29
C PRO A 266 2.44 -20.57 26.86
N THR A 267 1.58 -21.53 27.16
CA THR A 267 2.01 -22.88 27.64
C THR A 267 2.30 -23.83 26.48
N THR A 268 1.84 -23.50 25.28
CA THR A 268 2.13 -24.21 24.04
C THR A 268 3.53 -23.86 23.52
N ALA A 269 4.13 -24.75 22.76
CA ALA A 269 5.39 -24.45 22.08
C ALA A 269 5.23 -23.28 21.11
N ALA A 270 6.24 -22.42 21.03
CA ALA A 270 6.27 -21.33 20.05
C ALA A 270 6.20 -21.89 18.62
N PRO A 271 5.31 -21.37 17.77
CA PRO A 271 5.18 -21.85 16.39
C PRO A 271 6.44 -21.54 15.59
N SER A 272 6.88 -22.49 14.77
CA SER A 272 7.97 -22.29 13.82
C SER A 272 7.43 -21.72 12.51
N TYR A 273 8.31 -21.18 11.68
CA TYR A 273 7.92 -20.70 10.34
C TYR A 273 7.32 -21.84 9.49
N ASP A 274 7.95 -23.02 9.49
CA ASP A 274 7.59 -24.11 8.59
C ASP A 274 6.26 -24.78 8.96
N VAL A 275 6.06 -25.06 10.24
CA VAL A 275 4.82 -25.70 10.72
C VAL A 275 3.72 -24.67 10.88
N GLY A 276 4.02 -23.53 11.52
CA GLY A 276 3.07 -22.45 11.77
C GLY A 276 1.88 -22.83 12.65
N LEU A 277 1.00 -21.89 12.87
CA LEU A 277 -0.34 -22.11 13.42
C LEU A 277 -1.29 -22.63 12.34
N PRO A 278 -2.33 -23.41 12.69
CA PRO A 278 -3.37 -23.83 11.74
C PRO A 278 -4.00 -22.63 11.04
N GLN A 279 -3.98 -22.63 9.69
CA GLN A 279 -4.44 -21.48 8.91
C GLN A 279 -5.98 -21.39 8.82
N GLY A 280 -6.70 -22.51 8.88
CA GLY A 280 -8.15 -22.54 8.71
C GLY A 280 -8.63 -21.82 7.46
N ILE A 281 -9.67 -20.98 7.59
CA ILE A 281 -10.18 -20.14 6.50
C ILE A 281 -9.27 -18.92 6.35
N VAL A 282 -8.73 -18.72 5.14
CA VAL A 282 -7.79 -17.64 4.81
C VAL A 282 -8.52 -16.49 4.10
N LEU A 283 -8.38 -15.26 4.61
CA LEU A 283 -8.76 -14.06 3.89
C LEU A 283 -7.61 -13.62 2.97
N ASN A 284 -7.96 -13.24 1.74
CA ASN A 284 -7.02 -12.72 0.73
C ASN A 284 -5.92 -13.74 0.33
N PRO A 285 -6.31 -14.96 -0.12
CA PRO A 285 -5.35 -16.02 -0.44
C PRO A 285 -4.46 -15.64 -1.63
N LEU A 286 -3.17 -16.02 -1.59
CA LEU A 286 -2.18 -15.70 -2.63
C LEU A 286 -2.50 -16.31 -4.00
N ASP A 287 -3.23 -17.42 -4.04
CA ASP A 287 -3.62 -18.07 -5.29
C ASP A 287 -4.69 -17.28 -6.07
N ALA A 288 -5.38 -16.35 -5.39
CA ALA A 288 -6.41 -15.47 -5.94
C ALA A 288 -7.46 -16.18 -6.82
N VAL A 289 -7.82 -17.43 -6.45
CA VAL A 289 -8.92 -18.15 -7.08
C VAL A 289 -10.22 -17.62 -6.50
N CYS A 290 -10.77 -16.58 -7.13
CA CYS A 290 -11.88 -15.77 -6.59
C CYS A 290 -13.23 -15.99 -7.29
N ASN A 291 -13.23 -16.69 -8.41
CA ASN A 291 -14.41 -16.93 -9.25
C ASN A 291 -15.26 -18.14 -8.81
N THR A 292 -14.80 -18.89 -7.82
CA THR A 292 -15.50 -20.05 -7.25
C THR A 292 -15.69 -19.88 -5.75
N LYS A 293 -16.80 -20.40 -5.23
CA LYS A 293 -17.00 -20.44 -3.77
C LYS A 293 -16.07 -21.48 -3.17
N ARG A 294 -15.23 -21.06 -2.24
CA ARG A 294 -14.28 -21.91 -1.51
C ARG A 294 -14.71 -22.07 -0.06
N SER A 295 -14.35 -23.19 0.55
CA SER A 295 -14.55 -23.44 1.99
C SER A 295 -13.32 -23.07 2.83
N ASP A 296 -12.15 -22.93 2.20
CA ASP A 296 -10.86 -22.70 2.83
C ASP A 296 -10.33 -21.26 2.69
N ALA A 297 -10.96 -20.45 1.82
CA ALA A 297 -10.51 -19.08 1.58
C ALA A 297 -11.64 -18.14 1.15
N ILE A 298 -11.43 -16.84 1.40
CA ILE A 298 -12.29 -15.73 0.98
C ILE A 298 -11.41 -14.69 0.27
N CYS A 299 -11.71 -14.41 -1.00
CA CYS A 299 -11.04 -13.30 -1.70
C CYS A 299 -11.58 -11.95 -1.23
N VAL A 300 -10.73 -10.92 -1.27
CA VAL A 300 -11.14 -9.55 -0.92
C VAL A 300 -12.32 -9.07 -1.78
N SER A 301 -12.33 -9.38 -3.08
CA SER A 301 -13.45 -9.03 -3.98
C SER A 301 -14.79 -9.69 -3.60
N ASN A 302 -14.76 -10.72 -2.77
CA ASN A 302 -15.97 -11.41 -2.28
C ASN A 302 -16.51 -10.81 -0.98
N LEU A 303 -15.78 -9.93 -0.32
CA LEU A 303 -16.29 -9.13 0.80
C LEU A 303 -17.45 -8.25 0.33
N LYS A 304 -18.30 -7.86 1.26
CA LYS A 304 -19.47 -7.03 0.96
C LYS A 304 -19.43 -5.76 1.80
N ASN A 305 -19.57 -4.62 1.12
CA ASN A 305 -19.66 -3.34 1.80
C ASN A 305 -20.88 -3.32 2.75
N ALA A 306 -20.67 -2.89 3.98
CA ALA A 306 -21.74 -2.79 4.98
C ALA A 306 -22.50 -1.45 4.94
N ARG A 307 -22.05 -0.48 4.11
CA ARG A 307 -22.73 0.79 3.86
C ARG A 307 -23.49 0.76 2.54
N LYS A 308 -24.46 1.65 2.41
CA LYS A 308 -25.15 1.87 1.14
C LYS A 308 -24.16 2.43 0.10
N ILE A 309 -24.10 1.82 -1.05
CA ILE A 309 -23.24 2.24 -2.16
C ILE A 309 -24.04 3.20 -3.06
N ASN A 310 -23.37 4.20 -3.61
CA ASN A 310 -23.95 5.02 -4.68
C ASN A 310 -24.13 4.17 -5.94
N GLU A 311 -25.36 3.97 -6.37
CA GLU A 311 -25.71 3.11 -7.51
C GLU A 311 -25.08 3.57 -8.82
N GLU A 312 -24.81 4.88 -8.97
CA GLU A 312 -24.13 5.42 -10.16
C GLU A 312 -22.77 4.78 -10.39
N VAL A 313 -22.02 4.50 -9.30
CA VAL A 313 -20.68 3.88 -9.40
C VAL A 313 -20.76 2.45 -9.92
N LEU A 314 -21.90 1.77 -9.69
CA LEU A 314 -22.12 0.39 -10.06
C LEU A 314 -22.90 0.20 -11.36
N GLN A 315 -23.10 1.27 -12.14
CA GLN A 315 -23.74 1.18 -13.45
C GLN A 315 -22.96 0.22 -14.37
N GLU A 316 -23.68 -0.43 -15.31
CA GLU A 316 -23.08 -1.45 -16.17
C GLU A 316 -21.91 -0.92 -17.01
N ARG A 317 -22.07 0.30 -17.55
CA ARG A 317 -21.04 0.97 -18.36
C ARG A 317 -20.46 2.16 -17.58
N PRO A 318 -19.17 2.17 -17.29
CA PRO A 318 -18.51 3.36 -16.77
C PRO A 318 -18.40 4.43 -17.86
N ASP A 319 -18.21 5.69 -17.44
CA ASP A 319 -17.95 6.78 -18.39
C ASP A 319 -16.55 6.64 -19.01
N ILE A 320 -15.59 6.17 -18.20
CA ILE A 320 -14.20 5.95 -18.62
C ILE A 320 -13.75 4.58 -18.17
N LYS A 321 -13.11 3.85 -19.09
CA LYS A 321 -12.47 2.56 -18.80
C LYS A 321 -11.00 2.61 -19.21
N ILE A 322 -10.11 2.31 -18.27
CA ILE A 322 -8.66 2.37 -18.43
C ILE A 322 -8.08 0.99 -18.14
N PHE A 323 -7.22 0.51 -19.01
CA PHE A 323 -6.44 -0.71 -18.79
C PHE A 323 -5.00 -0.34 -18.53
N LEU A 324 -4.47 -0.76 -17.39
CA LEU A 324 -3.13 -0.44 -16.93
C LEU A 324 -2.32 -1.73 -16.72
N PRO A 325 -1.66 -2.25 -17.75
CA PRO A 325 -0.68 -3.31 -17.59
C PRO A 325 0.55 -2.74 -16.89
N PHE A 326 1.16 -3.52 -16.01
CA PHE A 326 2.43 -3.15 -15.39
C PHE A 326 3.40 -4.32 -15.43
N ARG A 327 4.69 -3.99 -15.60
CA ARG A 327 5.78 -4.97 -15.73
C ARG A 327 7.13 -4.35 -15.37
N PHE A 328 8.16 -5.18 -15.34
CA PHE A 328 9.53 -4.70 -15.30
C PHE A 328 10.13 -4.67 -16.71
N TYR A 329 11.03 -3.72 -16.93
CA TYR A 329 11.90 -3.67 -18.09
C TYR A 329 13.34 -3.89 -17.63
N PHE A 330 13.98 -4.89 -18.17
CA PHE A 330 15.35 -5.25 -17.85
C PHE A 330 16.27 -4.69 -18.92
N TYR A 331 17.17 -3.79 -18.53
CA TYR A 331 18.14 -3.21 -19.42
C TYR A 331 19.22 -4.21 -19.81
N GLN A 332 19.57 -4.23 -21.09
CA GLN A 332 20.83 -4.81 -21.52
C GLN A 332 21.97 -3.83 -21.22
N LEU A 333 23.18 -4.32 -20.93
CA LEU A 333 24.30 -3.46 -20.58
C LEU A 333 24.62 -2.42 -21.66
N GLU A 334 24.45 -2.79 -22.93
CA GLU A 334 24.66 -1.93 -24.09
C GLU A 334 23.64 -0.79 -24.17
N GLU A 335 22.46 -0.92 -23.58
CA GLU A 335 21.46 0.13 -23.51
C GLU A 335 21.84 1.20 -22.47
N LEU A 336 22.45 0.78 -21.35
CA LEU A 336 22.87 1.68 -20.27
C LEU A 336 24.20 2.38 -20.57
N PHE A 337 25.11 1.71 -21.28
CA PHE A 337 26.49 2.15 -21.48
C PHE A 337 26.83 2.35 -22.95
N ARG A 338 25.97 3.04 -23.67
CA ARG A 338 26.24 3.41 -25.07
C ARG A 338 27.55 4.21 -25.17
N PRO A 339 28.42 3.86 -26.13
CA PRO A 339 29.64 4.62 -26.38
C PRO A 339 29.33 6.12 -26.51
N ASN A 340 30.16 6.95 -25.87
CA ASN A 340 30.06 8.42 -25.85
C ASN A 340 28.86 9.01 -25.09
N THR A 341 28.05 8.21 -24.38
CA THR A 341 26.97 8.74 -23.53
C THR A 341 27.50 9.17 -22.15
N TYR A 342 28.44 8.42 -21.59
CA TYR A 342 29.09 8.71 -20.31
C TYR A 342 30.59 8.45 -20.38
N ASN A 343 31.42 9.34 -19.81
CA ASN A 343 32.88 9.25 -19.91
C ASN A 343 33.49 8.16 -19.01
N VAL A 344 32.92 7.95 -17.83
CA VAL A 344 33.35 6.91 -16.88
C VAL A 344 32.13 6.39 -16.14
N PHE A 345 31.90 5.09 -16.20
CA PHE A 345 30.86 4.45 -15.45
C PHE A 345 31.35 3.14 -14.84
N LEU A 346 31.19 3.00 -13.53
CA LEU A 346 31.42 1.74 -12.86
C LEU A 346 30.08 1.00 -12.74
N VAL A 347 29.93 -0.06 -13.53
CA VAL A 347 28.77 -0.95 -13.38
C VAL A 347 29.13 -1.99 -12.35
N PRO A 348 28.36 -2.15 -11.27
CA PRO A 348 28.54 -3.26 -10.36
C PRO A 348 28.39 -4.58 -11.14
N PRO A 349 29.30 -5.52 -11.01
CA PRO A 349 29.15 -6.82 -11.63
C PRO A 349 28.01 -7.60 -10.96
N GLY A 350 27.03 -8.03 -11.73
CA GLY A 350 25.85 -8.73 -11.24
C GLY A 350 24.68 -7.80 -10.89
N GLY A 351 23.53 -8.38 -10.60
CA GLY A 351 22.29 -7.67 -10.31
C GLY A 351 21.43 -7.38 -11.54
N ASP A 352 20.14 -7.18 -11.28
CA ASP A 352 19.16 -6.85 -12.30
C ASP A 352 19.12 -5.34 -12.52
N HIS A 353 19.47 -4.89 -13.71
CA HIS A 353 19.32 -3.49 -14.11
C HIS A 353 17.93 -3.29 -14.66
N LEU A 354 17.01 -2.83 -13.84
CA LEU A 354 15.60 -2.78 -14.21
C LEU A 354 14.93 -1.47 -13.80
N ILE A 355 13.86 -1.14 -14.52
CA ILE A 355 12.87 -0.16 -14.13
C ILE A 355 11.48 -0.78 -14.16
N SER A 356 10.55 -0.17 -13.44
CA SER A 356 9.15 -0.55 -13.49
C SER A 356 8.40 0.29 -14.51
N LEU A 357 7.45 -0.32 -15.20
CA LEU A 357 6.58 0.32 -16.17
C LEU A 357 5.12 0.13 -15.78
N VAL A 358 4.33 1.19 -15.93
CA VAL A 358 2.87 1.12 -15.96
C VAL A 358 2.43 1.66 -17.31
N ASP A 359 1.65 0.87 -18.06
CA ASP A 359 1.28 1.18 -19.44
C ASP A 359 2.49 1.55 -20.33
N GLU A 360 3.56 0.75 -20.24
CA GLU A 360 4.84 0.92 -20.96
C GLU A 360 5.59 2.23 -20.62
N ILE A 361 5.25 2.89 -19.52
CA ILE A 361 5.85 4.15 -19.07
C ILE A 361 6.44 3.96 -17.69
N SER A 362 7.71 4.34 -17.52
CA SER A 362 8.35 4.52 -16.22
C SER A 362 8.15 5.96 -15.77
N TYR A 363 7.52 6.13 -14.63
CA TYR A 363 7.20 7.45 -14.11
C TYR A 363 8.44 8.25 -13.73
N VAL A 364 8.44 9.51 -14.16
CA VAL A 364 9.40 10.54 -13.72
C VAL A 364 8.62 11.66 -13.06
N GLY A 365 9.01 12.04 -11.84
CA GLY A 365 8.37 13.14 -11.12
C GLY A 365 8.48 14.48 -11.86
N PRO A 366 7.46 15.34 -11.77
CA PRO A 366 7.55 16.70 -12.30
C PRO A 366 8.57 17.53 -11.51
N PRO A 367 9.10 18.62 -12.08
CA PRO A 367 10.10 19.47 -11.43
C PRO A 367 9.53 20.43 -10.38
N ALA A 368 8.20 20.62 -10.36
CA ALA A 368 7.48 21.51 -9.45
C ALA A 368 6.11 20.94 -9.10
N PRO A 369 5.52 21.34 -7.94
CA PRO A 369 4.21 20.84 -7.51
C PRO A 369 3.09 21.17 -8.48
N LEU A 370 2.42 20.15 -9.03
CA LEU A 370 1.37 20.30 -10.03
C LEU A 370 0.12 21.01 -9.51
N LEU A 371 -0.17 20.94 -8.21
CA LEU A 371 -1.34 21.62 -7.65
C LEU A 371 -1.14 23.14 -7.50
N SER A 372 0.07 23.58 -7.15
CA SER A 372 0.35 25.00 -6.86
C SER A 372 1.18 25.70 -7.93
N GLN A 373 1.88 24.94 -8.79
CA GLN A 373 2.83 25.45 -9.79
C GLN A 373 2.67 24.72 -11.14
N TYR A 374 1.43 24.43 -11.55
CA TYR A 374 1.17 23.69 -12.80
C TYR A 374 1.78 24.34 -14.03
N ASP A 375 1.70 25.68 -14.10
CA ASP A 375 2.21 26.46 -15.23
C ASP A 375 3.75 26.53 -15.30
N ASP A 376 4.43 26.13 -14.24
CA ASP A 376 5.91 26.07 -14.19
C ASP A 376 6.44 24.75 -14.80
N VAL A 377 5.56 23.81 -15.13
CA VAL A 377 5.94 22.51 -15.69
C VAL A 377 5.71 22.50 -17.20
N ASP A 378 6.75 22.19 -17.96
CA ASP A 378 6.64 22.06 -19.42
C ASP A 378 5.62 20.97 -19.79
N PRO A 379 4.58 21.31 -20.55
CA PRO A 379 3.57 20.33 -21.00
C PRO A 379 4.14 19.12 -21.75
N GLN A 380 5.33 19.24 -22.36
CA GLN A 380 6.00 18.14 -23.05
C GLN A 380 6.52 17.06 -22.11
N GLN A 381 6.59 17.33 -20.81
CA GLN A 381 6.98 16.34 -19.80
C GLN A 381 5.87 15.33 -19.49
N PHE A 382 4.60 15.69 -19.81
CA PHE A 382 3.48 14.79 -19.59
C PHE A 382 3.29 13.81 -20.73
N CYS A 383 3.03 12.57 -20.41
CA CYS A 383 2.64 11.55 -21.39
C CYS A 383 1.66 10.55 -20.78
N ASN A 384 1.06 9.74 -21.64
CA ASN A 384 0.23 8.58 -21.30
C ASN A 384 0.25 7.57 -22.45
N GLY A 385 -0.52 6.50 -22.35
CA GLY A 385 -0.59 5.47 -23.38
C GLY A 385 -0.94 5.96 -24.78
N ASP A 386 -1.77 7.00 -24.87
CA ASP A 386 -2.24 7.58 -26.15
C ASP A 386 -1.33 8.70 -26.66
N ASN A 387 -0.55 9.33 -25.80
CA ASN A 387 0.31 10.48 -26.14
C ASN A 387 1.73 10.27 -25.61
N ARG A 388 2.50 9.43 -26.29
CA ARG A 388 3.91 9.18 -25.97
C ARG A 388 4.83 10.10 -26.78
N PRO A 389 5.96 10.56 -26.22
CA PRO A 389 6.97 11.26 -26.98
C PRO A 389 7.44 10.44 -28.19
N PRO A 390 7.71 11.07 -29.34
CA PRO A 390 8.06 10.35 -30.59
C PRO A 390 9.29 9.43 -30.48
N ASN A 391 10.20 9.73 -29.56
CA ASN A 391 11.43 8.98 -29.35
C ASN A 391 11.34 7.99 -28.17
N CYS A 392 10.16 7.78 -27.62
CA CYS A 392 9.95 6.78 -26.59
C CYS A 392 10.13 5.37 -27.15
N GLY A 393 11.12 4.65 -26.65
CA GLY A 393 11.30 3.23 -26.87
C GLY A 393 10.34 2.38 -26.00
N PRO A 394 10.65 1.09 -25.82
CA PRO A 394 9.85 0.18 -25.01
C PRO A 394 9.89 0.49 -23.49
N ASN A 395 10.68 1.47 -23.08
CA ASN A 395 10.93 1.93 -21.70
C ASN A 395 10.78 3.45 -21.61
N CYS A 396 9.66 3.97 -22.11
CA CYS A 396 9.36 5.40 -22.09
C CYS A 396 9.44 5.99 -20.68
N MET A 397 10.08 7.15 -20.54
CA MET A 397 10.24 7.86 -19.24
C MET A 397 9.66 9.27 -19.36
N CYS A 398 8.64 9.58 -18.57
CA CYS A 398 7.98 10.88 -18.53
C CYS A 398 7.11 11.00 -17.27
N THR A 399 6.52 12.16 -17.03
CA THR A 399 5.48 12.32 -16.02
C THR A 399 4.18 11.70 -16.55
N HIS A 400 3.95 10.43 -16.20
CA HIS A 400 2.78 9.68 -16.65
C HIS A 400 1.52 10.26 -16.00
N LYS A 401 0.67 10.90 -16.79
CA LYS A 401 -0.53 11.60 -16.33
C LYS A 401 -1.75 11.23 -17.18
N ILE A 402 -2.84 10.85 -16.51
CA ILE A 402 -4.13 10.56 -17.12
C ILE A 402 -5.14 11.59 -16.65
N ASP A 403 -5.74 12.33 -17.58
CA ASP A 403 -6.75 13.34 -17.28
C ASP A 403 -8.15 12.71 -17.26
N ILE A 404 -8.92 12.97 -16.19
CA ILE A 404 -10.26 12.43 -15.96
C ILE A 404 -11.22 13.59 -15.69
N PRO A 405 -12.34 13.70 -16.44
CA PRO A 405 -13.36 14.70 -16.16
C PRO A 405 -13.94 14.55 -14.75
N LEU A 406 -14.19 15.68 -14.09
CA LEU A 406 -14.84 15.70 -12.79
C LEU A 406 -16.20 15.01 -12.84
N ASN A 407 -16.53 14.22 -11.84
CA ASN A 407 -17.73 13.39 -11.68
C ASN A 407 -17.88 12.19 -12.63
N ALA A 408 -16.91 11.89 -13.48
CA ALA A 408 -16.93 10.68 -14.30
C ALA A 408 -16.91 9.41 -13.42
N ILE A 409 -17.64 8.39 -13.85
CA ILE A 409 -17.53 7.03 -13.30
C ILE A 409 -16.38 6.33 -14.00
N VAL A 410 -15.35 6.02 -13.26
CA VAL A 410 -14.10 5.46 -13.76
C VAL A 410 -13.99 3.99 -13.41
N GLU A 411 -13.61 3.18 -14.40
CA GLU A 411 -13.17 1.80 -14.19
C GLU A 411 -11.71 1.66 -14.58
N ILE A 412 -10.89 1.20 -13.66
CA ILE A 412 -9.49 0.87 -13.93
C ILE A 412 -9.32 -0.64 -13.83
N VAL A 413 -8.71 -1.23 -14.85
CA VAL A 413 -8.31 -2.64 -14.88
C VAL A 413 -6.78 -2.69 -14.78
N LEU A 414 -6.28 -3.04 -13.61
CA LEU A 414 -4.86 -3.30 -13.39
C LEU A 414 -4.52 -4.72 -13.83
N ILE A 415 -3.42 -4.90 -14.56
CA ILE A 415 -3.02 -6.18 -15.14
C ILE A 415 -1.56 -6.44 -14.80
N ASP A 416 -1.31 -7.54 -14.10
CA ASP A 416 0.05 -7.97 -13.75
C ASP A 416 0.68 -8.74 -14.91
N GLU A 417 1.60 -8.10 -15.62
CA GLU A 417 2.42 -8.69 -16.67
C GLU A 417 3.85 -9.01 -16.20
N VAL A 418 4.10 -8.92 -14.89
CA VAL A 418 5.41 -9.23 -14.31
C VAL A 418 5.78 -10.70 -14.56
N GLN A 419 6.99 -10.94 -15.00
CA GLN A 419 7.44 -12.30 -15.35
C GLN A 419 7.85 -13.15 -14.14
N GLN A 420 8.06 -12.50 -12.97
CA GLN A 420 8.45 -13.18 -11.74
C GLN A 420 7.24 -13.89 -11.13
N ASP A 421 7.41 -15.14 -10.72
CA ASP A 421 6.35 -15.92 -10.08
C ASP A 421 6.20 -15.54 -8.59
N ASN A 422 4.98 -15.70 -8.07
CA ASN A 422 4.62 -15.47 -6.66
C ASN A 422 4.76 -14.01 -6.16
N LEU A 423 4.78 -13.04 -7.06
CA LEU A 423 4.91 -11.62 -6.73
C LEU A 423 3.62 -10.86 -7.08
N SER A 424 2.69 -10.74 -6.13
CA SER A 424 1.50 -9.89 -6.27
C SER A 424 1.82 -8.46 -5.85
N HIS A 425 1.29 -7.47 -6.57
CA HIS A 425 1.64 -6.07 -6.37
C HIS A 425 0.49 -5.28 -5.72
N PRO A 426 0.66 -4.71 -4.51
CA PRO A 426 -0.33 -3.81 -3.91
C PRO A 426 -0.33 -2.46 -4.62
N PHE A 427 -1.47 -2.05 -5.18
CA PHE A 427 -1.67 -0.72 -5.76
C PHE A 427 -2.54 0.14 -4.86
N HIS A 428 -2.06 1.35 -4.60
CA HIS A 428 -2.73 2.38 -3.83
C HIS A 428 -3.12 3.56 -4.72
N LEU A 429 -4.28 4.15 -4.45
CA LEU A 429 -4.75 5.38 -5.08
C LEU A 429 -4.99 6.45 -4.01
N HIS A 430 -4.29 7.56 -4.11
CA HIS A 430 -4.46 8.73 -3.25
C HIS A 430 -5.81 9.41 -3.48
N GLY A 431 -6.33 10.06 -2.46
CA GLY A 431 -7.52 10.91 -2.54
C GLY A 431 -8.86 10.19 -2.72
N TYR A 432 -8.84 8.88 -2.93
CA TYR A 432 -10.02 8.07 -3.21
C TYR A 432 -10.02 6.75 -2.45
N ALA A 433 -11.24 6.28 -2.17
CA ALA A 433 -11.49 4.86 -2.02
C ALA A 433 -12.27 4.38 -3.26
N TYR A 434 -11.97 3.18 -3.73
CA TYR A 434 -12.57 2.55 -4.89
C TYR A 434 -13.25 1.24 -4.54
N HIS A 435 -14.30 0.90 -5.26
CA HIS A 435 -14.93 -0.42 -5.17
C HIS A 435 -14.13 -1.46 -5.93
N VAL A 436 -13.78 -2.56 -5.27
CA VAL A 436 -13.16 -3.72 -5.92
C VAL A 436 -14.28 -4.55 -6.54
N VAL A 437 -14.55 -4.30 -7.83
CA VAL A 437 -15.65 -4.97 -8.54
C VAL A 437 -15.24 -6.29 -9.18
N GLY A 438 -13.95 -6.61 -9.20
CA GLY A 438 -13.46 -7.88 -9.71
C GLY A 438 -11.98 -8.08 -9.44
N MET A 439 -11.59 -9.33 -9.28
CA MET A 439 -10.18 -9.75 -9.25
C MET A 439 -10.08 -11.23 -9.60
N GLY A 440 -8.92 -11.64 -10.09
CA GLY A 440 -8.66 -13.03 -10.39
C GLY A 440 -7.52 -13.21 -11.38
N ARG A 441 -7.36 -14.45 -11.82
CA ARG A 441 -6.47 -14.86 -12.89
C ARG A 441 -7.26 -15.17 -14.14
N SER A 442 -6.58 -15.47 -15.26
CA SER A 442 -7.28 -15.93 -16.47
C SER A 442 -8.17 -17.14 -16.17
N PRO A 443 -9.42 -17.15 -16.64
CA PRO A 443 -10.28 -18.33 -16.53
C PRO A 443 -9.79 -19.50 -17.40
N ASP A 444 -8.99 -19.21 -18.43
CA ASP A 444 -8.31 -20.21 -19.24
C ASP A 444 -7.01 -20.66 -18.55
N THR A 445 -7.01 -21.87 -18.03
CA THR A 445 -5.86 -22.44 -17.29
C THR A 445 -4.63 -22.70 -18.17
N THR A 446 -4.78 -22.64 -19.49
CA THR A 446 -3.64 -22.72 -20.43
C THR A 446 -2.87 -21.40 -20.53
N ILE A 447 -3.54 -20.27 -20.20
CA ILE A 447 -2.93 -18.95 -20.12
C ILE A 447 -2.32 -18.77 -18.73
N LYS A 448 -1.06 -19.08 -18.60
CA LYS A 448 -0.33 -18.94 -17.32
C LYS A 448 -0.03 -17.47 -16.98
N LYS A 449 0.06 -16.60 -17.99
CA LYS A 449 0.36 -15.16 -17.85
C LYS A 449 -0.68 -14.35 -18.61
N ILE A 450 -1.38 -13.48 -17.90
CA ILE A 450 -2.30 -12.54 -18.54
C ILE A 450 -1.50 -11.39 -19.16
N THR A 451 -1.93 -10.91 -20.32
CA THR A 451 -1.39 -9.71 -20.96
C THR A 451 -2.52 -8.73 -21.22
N LEU A 452 -2.19 -7.47 -21.51
CA LEU A 452 -3.18 -6.46 -21.92
C LEU A 452 -4.09 -7.00 -23.05
N LYS A 453 -3.50 -7.62 -24.06
CA LYS A 453 -4.26 -8.21 -25.17
C LYS A 453 -5.28 -9.26 -24.69
N HIS A 454 -4.87 -10.15 -23.79
CA HIS A 454 -5.76 -11.17 -23.21
C HIS A 454 -6.85 -10.52 -22.35
N ALA A 455 -6.50 -9.53 -21.52
CA ALA A 455 -7.47 -8.83 -20.68
C ALA A 455 -8.53 -8.10 -21.50
N LEU A 456 -8.14 -7.42 -22.58
CA LEU A 456 -9.05 -6.77 -23.54
C LEU A 456 -9.98 -7.78 -24.21
N GLU A 457 -9.47 -8.96 -24.58
CA GLU A 457 -10.28 -10.02 -25.17
C GLU A 457 -11.28 -10.61 -24.17
N LEU A 458 -10.85 -10.86 -22.93
CA LEU A 458 -11.72 -11.33 -21.84
C LEU A 458 -12.80 -10.29 -21.52
N ASP A 459 -12.44 -9.00 -21.47
CA ASP A 459 -13.39 -7.92 -21.23
C ASP A 459 -14.46 -7.85 -22.33
N ARG A 460 -14.06 -7.88 -23.61
CA ARG A 460 -14.98 -7.89 -24.74
C ARG A 460 -15.94 -9.07 -24.74
N LYS A 461 -15.51 -10.22 -24.23
CA LYS A 461 -16.32 -11.45 -24.09
C LYS A 461 -17.16 -11.47 -22.82
N GLY A 462 -17.03 -10.47 -21.93
CA GLY A 462 -17.69 -10.45 -20.61
C GLY A 462 -17.15 -11.50 -19.63
N LEU A 463 -15.93 -11.98 -19.84
CA LEU A 463 -15.29 -13.02 -19.03
C LEU A 463 -14.40 -12.50 -17.90
N LEU A 464 -14.15 -11.19 -17.82
CA LEU A 464 -13.62 -10.58 -16.61
C LEU A 464 -14.70 -10.60 -15.53
N ASN A 465 -14.39 -11.27 -14.41
CA ASN A 465 -15.36 -11.54 -13.36
C ASN A 465 -15.72 -10.28 -12.56
N ARG A 466 -16.78 -9.57 -12.99
CA ARG A 466 -17.30 -8.37 -12.29
C ARG A 466 -18.42 -8.71 -11.34
N GLN A 467 -18.35 -8.18 -10.13
CA GLN A 467 -19.36 -8.32 -9.08
C GLN A 467 -19.87 -6.95 -8.65
N PHE A 468 -21.09 -6.59 -9.05
CA PHE A 468 -21.71 -5.31 -8.71
C PHE A 468 -22.60 -5.34 -7.47
N LYS A 469 -22.76 -6.51 -6.84
CA LYS A 469 -23.58 -6.64 -5.61
C LYS A 469 -22.75 -6.37 -4.38
N GLY A 470 -22.76 -5.11 -3.90
CA GLY A 470 -22.12 -4.71 -2.67
C GLY A 470 -20.60 -4.88 -2.65
N PRO A 471 -19.84 -4.51 -3.70
CA PRO A 471 -18.39 -4.68 -3.69
C PRO A 471 -17.74 -3.90 -2.54
N PRO A 472 -16.66 -4.43 -1.94
CA PRO A 472 -15.95 -3.75 -0.87
C PRO A 472 -15.32 -2.46 -1.36
N LEU A 473 -15.17 -1.49 -0.46
CA LEU A 473 -14.48 -0.23 -0.71
C LEU A 473 -13.09 -0.31 -0.09
N LYS A 474 -12.07 0.04 -0.86
CA LYS A 474 -10.65 0.00 -0.47
C LYS A 474 -9.89 1.17 -1.10
N ASP A 475 -8.73 1.47 -0.59
CA ASP A 475 -7.78 2.39 -1.22
C ASP A 475 -6.48 1.69 -1.67
N THR A 476 -6.23 0.48 -1.18
CA THR A 476 -5.07 -0.34 -1.51
C THR A 476 -5.49 -1.78 -1.79
N ILE A 477 -5.05 -2.36 -2.89
CA ILE A 477 -5.42 -3.73 -3.28
C ILE A 477 -4.24 -4.45 -3.93
N ALA A 478 -3.99 -5.69 -3.53
CA ALA A 478 -3.02 -6.52 -4.21
C ALA A 478 -3.57 -7.02 -5.56
N VAL A 479 -2.89 -6.67 -6.64
CA VAL A 479 -3.10 -7.28 -7.96
C VAL A 479 -2.47 -8.66 -7.94
N PRO A 480 -3.23 -9.74 -8.16
CA PRO A 480 -2.69 -11.09 -8.13
C PRO A 480 -1.60 -11.27 -9.17
N ASN A 481 -0.54 -11.95 -8.79
CA ASN A 481 0.52 -12.31 -9.73
C ASN A 481 -0.05 -13.04 -10.97
N ASN A 482 0.29 -12.55 -12.16
CA ASN A 482 -0.27 -13.02 -13.43
C ASN A 482 -1.80 -12.94 -13.50
N GLY A 483 -2.38 -11.93 -12.89
CA GLY A 483 -3.81 -11.72 -12.80
C GLY A 483 -4.22 -10.27 -13.01
N TYR A 484 -5.43 -9.95 -12.58
CA TYR A 484 -6.01 -8.62 -12.73
C TYR A 484 -6.87 -8.24 -11.53
N VAL A 485 -7.06 -6.93 -11.37
CA VAL A 485 -8.05 -6.33 -10.47
C VAL A 485 -8.83 -5.27 -11.21
N ILE A 486 -10.13 -5.16 -10.93
CA ILE A 486 -11.02 -4.16 -11.51
C ILE A 486 -11.52 -3.25 -10.41
N LEU A 487 -11.23 -1.98 -10.55
CA LEU A 487 -11.52 -0.92 -9.59
C LEU A 487 -12.57 0.02 -10.17
N ARG A 488 -13.52 0.48 -9.34
CA ARG A 488 -14.51 1.47 -9.71
C ARG A 488 -14.64 2.57 -8.69
N PHE A 489 -14.65 3.82 -9.16
CA PHE A 489 -14.91 4.98 -8.32
C PHE A 489 -15.57 6.10 -9.13
N LYS A 490 -16.17 7.05 -8.42
CA LYS A 490 -16.63 8.33 -8.99
C LYS A 490 -15.51 9.35 -8.80
N ALA A 491 -15.10 10.00 -9.87
CA ALA A 491 -14.05 11.02 -9.86
C ALA A 491 -14.58 12.36 -9.33
N ASP A 492 -15.05 12.40 -8.07
CA ASP A 492 -15.73 13.54 -7.44
C ASP A 492 -14.84 14.34 -6.46
N ASN A 493 -13.53 14.08 -6.46
CA ASN A 493 -12.54 14.80 -5.67
C ASN A 493 -11.48 15.37 -6.61
N PRO A 494 -11.61 16.66 -7.05
CA PRO A 494 -10.67 17.24 -8.00
C PRO A 494 -9.27 17.32 -7.41
N GLY A 495 -8.25 17.04 -8.23
CA GLY A 495 -6.86 17.03 -7.78
C GLY A 495 -5.94 16.27 -8.71
N VAL A 496 -4.66 16.18 -8.32
CA VAL A 496 -3.68 15.32 -8.97
C VAL A 496 -3.28 14.25 -7.97
N TRP A 497 -3.73 13.03 -8.22
CA TRP A 497 -3.66 11.92 -7.29
C TRP A 497 -2.69 10.86 -7.78
N MET A 498 -1.74 10.48 -6.94
CA MET A 498 -0.81 9.41 -7.30
C MET A 498 -1.51 8.05 -7.19
N MET A 499 -1.32 7.22 -8.21
CA MET A 499 -1.63 5.80 -8.18
C MET A 499 -0.34 5.01 -8.37
N HIS A 500 -0.01 4.12 -7.44
CA HIS A 500 1.30 3.48 -7.44
C HIS A 500 1.31 2.10 -6.79
N CYS A 501 2.30 1.28 -7.14
CA CYS A 501 2.62 0.10 -6.36
C CYS A 501 3.13 0.52 -4.98
N HIS A 502 2.62 -0.11 -3.92
CA HIS A 502 2.98 0.27 -2.55
C HIS A 502 4.25 -0.45 -2.02
N PHE A 503 4.90 -1.26 -2.87
CA PHE A 503 6.26 -1.72 -2.62
C PHE A 503 7.23 -0.58 -2.91
N LEU A 504 8.03 -0.23 -1.90
CA LEU A 504 8.81 1.02 -1.94
C LEU A 504 9.87 1.04 -3.03
N PHE A 505 10.54 -0.10 -3.27
CA PHE A 505 11.51 -0.16 -4.36
C PHE A 505 10.85 -0.06 -5.74
N HIS A 506 9.63 -0.58 -5.92
CA HIS A 506 8.92 -0.52 -7.20
C HIS A 506 8.45 0.90 -7.54
N ILE A 507 7.91 1.64 -6.56
CA ILE A 507 7.54 3.05 -6.76
C ILE A 507 8.78 3.89 -7.11
N THR A 508 9.91 3.63 -6.44
CA THR A 508 11.15 4.39 -6.66
C THR A 508 11.73 4.19 -8.06
N ILE A 509 11.51 3.03 -8.68
CA ILE A 509 11.95 2.73 -10.04
C ILE A 509 10.86 2.92 -11.09
N GLY A 510 9.74 3.62 -10.77
CA GLY A 510 8.78 4.13 -11.75
C GLY A 510 7.43 3.43 -11.83
N MET A 511 7.05 2.53 -10.90
CA MET A 511 5.73 1.84 -10.91
C MET A 511 4.62 2.73 -10.34
N ASN A 512 4.39 3.87 -10.98
CA ASN A 512 3.42 4.89 -10.58
C ASN A 512 2.92 5.73 -11.76
N LEU A 513 1.80 6.41 -11.56
CA LEU A 513 1.20 7.38 -12.47
C LEU A 513 0.37 8.39 -11.68
N LEU A 514 -0.02 9.46 -12.36
CA LEU A 514 -0.89 10.50 -11.82
C LEU A 514 -2.29 10.43 -12.46
N ILE A 515 -3.31 10.40 -11.63
CA ILE A 515 -4.70 10.56 -12.01
C ILE A 515 -5.08 12.02 -11.74
N HIS A 516 -5.23 12.81 -12.80
CA HIS A 516 -5.63 14.20 -12.71
C HIS A 516 -7.14 14.31 -12.93
N VAL A 517 -7.87 14.68 -11.90
CA VAL A 517 -9.34 14.78 -11.90
C VAL A 517 -9.75 16.24 -11.94
N GLY A 518 -10.59 16.57 -12.90
CA GLY A 518 -11.09 17.93 -13.12
C GLY A 518 -10.06 18.85 -13.77
N THR A 519 -10.18 20.13 -13.49
CA THR A 519 -9.33 21.20 -14.00
C THR A 519 -8.80 22.04 -12.85
N GLN A 520 -7.84 22.92 -13.12
CA GLN A 520 -7.32 23.85 -12.12
C GLN A 520 -8.42 24.73 -11.48
N SER A 521 -9.49 25.04 -12.21
CA SER A 521 -10.63 25.82 -11.69
C SER A 521 -11.52 25.04 -10.71
N ASP A 522 -11.41 23.72 -10.67
CA ASP A 522 -12.18 22.86 -9.76
C ASP A 522 -11.47 22.69 -8.41
N LEU A 523 -10.19 23.09 -8.34
CA LEU A 523 -9.39 23.01 -7.10
C LEU A 523 -9.75 24.13 -6.13
N PRO A 524 -9.64 23.91 -4.82
CA PRO A 524 -9.63 25.02 -3.87
C PRO A 524 -8.44 25.96 -4.16
N PRO A 525 -8.53 27.24 -3.77
CA PRO A 525 -7.43 28.17 -3.97
C PRO A 525 -6.15 27.69 -3.24
N VAL A 526 -5.00 27.98 -3.83
CA VAL A 526 -3.71 27.70 -3.19
C VAL A 526 -3.67 28.35 -1.81
N PRO A 527 -3.29 27.62 -0.76
CA PRO A 527 -3.23 28.19 0.60
C PRO A 527 -2.28 29.40 0.65
N PRO A 528 -2.59 30.43 1.46
CA PRO A 528 -1.71 31.59 1.62
C PRO A 528 -0.31 31.18 2.07
N ASN A 529 0.72 31.78 1.45
CA ASN A 529 2.15 31.47 1.71
C ASN A 529 2.53 29.99 1.51
N PHE A 530 1.83 29.31 0.63
CA PHE A 530 2.18 27.91 0.29
C PHE A 530 3.57 27.86 -0.35
N PRO A 531 4.47 26.95 0.06
CA PRO A 531 5.84 26.89 -0.44
C PRO A 531 5.90 26.62 -1.95
N THR A 532 6.82 27.29 -2.63
CA THR A 532 7.16 27.06 -4.04
C THR A 532 8.58 26.53 -4.18
N CYS A 533 8.85 25.74 -5.22
CA CYS A 533 10.15 25.13 -5.48
C CYS A 533 10.35 24.94 -7.00
N GLY A 534 11.51 24.38 -7.38
CA GLY A 534 11.81 24.10 -8.79
C GLY A 534 12.37 25.27 -9.58
N HIS A 535 12.49 26.46 -8.98
CA HIS A 535 13.00 27.67 -9.67
C HIS A 535 14.52 27.82 -9.60
N HIS A 536 15.21 26.96 -8.84
CA HIS A 536 16.66 27.05 -8.71
C HIS A 536 17.34 26.36 -9.88
N LEU A 537 17.74 27.14 -10.87
CA LEU A 537 18.69 26.71 -11.91
C LEU A 537 20.09 27.05 -11.39
N PRO A 538 20.94 26.06 -11.07
CA PRO A 538 22.31 26.34 -10.71
C PRO A 538 23.00 27.07 -11.88
N PRO A 539 23.84 28.11 -11.62
CA PRO A 539 24.51 28.79 -12.70
C PRO A 539 25.39 27.80 -13.48
N ILE A 540 25.17 27.73 -14.78
CA ILE A 540 26.02 26.92 -15.67
C ILE A 540 27.37 27.57 -15.71
N LYS A 541 28.37 27.02 -15.05
CA LYS A 541 29.76 27.43 -15.22
C LYS A 541 30.26 26.76 -16.50
N TYR A 542 30.37 27.56 -17.56
CA TYR A 542 31.12 27.14 -18.72
C TYR A 542 32.62 27.20 -18.35
N HIS A 543 33.28 26.07 -18.34
CA HIS A 543 34.72 25.93 -18.22
C HIS A 543 35.34 25.87 -19.61
#